data_7b8e5360c24f07293fb46a9971433b3c
#
_entry.id   7b8e5360c24f07293fb46a9971433b3c
#
_cell.length_a   1.000
_cell.length_b   1.000
_cell.length_c   1.000
_cell.angle_alpha   90.00
_cell.angle_beta   90.00
_cell.angle_gamma   90.00
#
_symmetry.space_group_name_H-M   'P 1'
#
loop_
_entity.id
_entity.type
_entity.pdbx_description
1 polymer ?
#
loop_
_entity_poly.entity_id
_entity_poly.type
_entity_poly.pdbx_seq_one_letter_code
_entity_poly.pdbx_strand_id
1 'polypeptide(L)'
;MASRVAMNQARFREANDEIESRAIVAGVEMVPFICECADPDCTKIIRVTTDEYEAVRANPVLFLNAPGHERHAGVHAAVVSENDRYVITEKLGDAGRIATSLDPREDDADVA
;
A
#
# COMPACT_ATOMS: atom_id res chain seq x y z
N MET A 1 -14.23 -10.84 -10.53
CA MET A 1 -14.71 -9.99 -9.43
C MET A 1 -13.60 -9.81 -8.41
N ALA A 2 -13.35 -8.58 -7.97
CA ALA A 2 -12.34 -8.32 -6.95
C ALA A 2 -12.80 -8.84 -5.60
N SER A 3 -11.89 -9.43 -4.83
CA SER A 3 -12.18 -9.91 -3.48
C SER A 3 -12.36 -8.72 -2.53
N ARG A 4 -13.02 -9.00 -1.39
CA ARG A 4 -13.15 -7.98 -0.33
C ARG A 4 -11.78 -7.50 0.17
N VAL A 5 -10.82 -8.42 0.27
CA VAL A 5 -9.46 -8.10 0.69
C VAL A 5 -8.83 -7.09 -0.28
N ALA A 6 -8.92 -7.36 -1.59
CA ALA A 6 -8.36 -6.46 -2.59
C ALA A 6 -9.01 -5.08 -2.55
N MET A 7 -10.33 -5.02 -2.36
CA MET A 7 -11.06 -3.75 -2.26
C MET A 7 -10.68 -2.97 -1.01
N ASN A 8 -10.51 -3.64 0.13
CA ASN A 8 -10.08 -2.99 1.36
C ASN A 8 -8.67 -2.42 1.22
N GLN A 9 -7.78 -3.18 0.61
CA GLN A 9 -6.42 -2.71 0.37
C GLN A 9 -6.39 -1.51 -0.57
N ALA A 10 -7.24 -1.49 -1.59
CA ALA A 10 -7.36 -0.36 -2.50
C ALA A 10 -7.82 0.90 -1.76
N ARG A 11 -8.77 0.76 -0.84
CA ARG A 11 -9.24 1.89 -0.01
C ARG A 11 -8.14 2.42 0.90
N PHE A 12 -7.35 1.53 1.49
CA PHE A 12 -6.23 1.95 2.35
C PHE A 12 -5.18 2.71 1.54
N ARG A 13 -4.90 2.25 0.31
CA ARG A 13 -3.98 2.95 -0.59
C ARG A 13 -4.51 4.32 -0.98
N GLU A 14 -5.79 4.43 -1.27
CA GLU A 14 -6.42 5.71 -1.60
C GLU A 14 -6.30 6.68 -0.42
N ALA A 15 -6.58 6.20 0.80
CA ALA A 15 -6.41 7.00 2.00
C ALA A 15 -4.96 7.44 2.20
N ASN A 16 -4.01 6.56 1.94
CA ASN A 16 -2.59 6.88 2.06
C ASN A 16 -2.12 7.89 1.01
N ASP A 17 -2.65 7.83 -0.20
CA ASP A 17 -2.34 8.82 -1.23
C ASP A 17 -2.83 10.22 -0.79
N GLU A 18 -3.99 10.29 -0.15
CA GLU A 18 -4.52 11.54 0.41
C GLU A 18 -3.66 12.05 1.56
N ILE A 19 -3.25 11.14 2.47
CA ILE A 19 -2.36 11.48 3.58
C ILE A 19 -1.05 12.05 3.05
N GLU A 20 -0.48 11.43 2.03
CA GLU A 20 0.76 11.89 1.43
C GLU A 20 0.62 13.28 0.85
N SER A 21 -0.45 13.54 0.10
CA SER A 21 -0.68 14.84 -0.51
C SER A 21 -0.74 15.96 0.52
N ARG A 22 -1.42 15.71 1.64
CA ARG A 22 -1.52 16.67 2.74
C ARG A 22 -0.19 16.87 3.44
N ALA A 23 0.57 15.78 3.61
CA ALA A 23 1.88 15.84 4.27
C ALA A 23 2.87 16.66 3.45
N ILE A 24 2.85 16.52 2.14
CA ILE A 24 3.72 17.28 1.24
C ILE A 24 3.44 18.79 1.38
N VAL A 25 2.18 19.17 1.36
CA VAL A 25 1.78 20.57 1.50
C VAL A 25 2.20 21.11 2.87
N ALA A 26 2.07 20.32 3.92
CA ALA A 26 2.42 20.72 5.29
C ALA A 26 3.92 20.65 5.59
N GLY A 27 4.72 20.03 4.71
CA GLY A 27 6.16 19.87 4.92
C GLY A 27 6.53 18.87 5.99
N VAL A 28 5.69 17.83 6.20
CA VAL A 28 5.94 16.78 7.19
C VAL A 28 6.96 15.80 6.64
N GLU A 29 8.03 15.53 7.41
CA GLU A 29 9.10 14.63 6.98
C GLU A 29 8.72 13.16 7.20
N MET A 30 8.32 12.79 8.41
CA MET A 30 7.90 11.41 8.74
C MET A 30 6.39 11.36 8.79
N VAL A 31 5.80 10.69 7.80
CA VAL A 31 4.36 10.72 7.55
C VAL A 31 3.70 9.46 8.14
N PRO A 32 2.61 9.61 8.91
CA PRO A 32 1.91 8.46 9.51
C PRO A 32 0.95 7.82 8.50
N PHE A 33 1.44 6.83 7.76
CA PHE A 33 0.62 6.08 6.81
C PHE A 33 -0.12 4.93 7.50
N ILE A 34 -1.22 4.51 6.90
CA ILE A 34 -2.02 3.38 7.36
C ILE A 34 -1.42 2.08 6.82
N CYS A 35 -1.37 1.02 7.65
CA CYS A 35 -0.95 -0.30 7.21
C CYS A 35 -1.89 -0.81 6.09
N GLU A 36 -1.31 -1.21 4.96
CA GLU A 36 -2.08 -1.67 3.79
C GLU A 36 -2.22 -3.20 3.78
N CYS A 37 -2.40 -3.80 4.96
CA CYS A 37 -2.61 -5.24 5.07
C CYS A 37 -4.05 -5.63 4.74
N ALA A 38 -4.30 -6.94 4.66
CA ALA A 38 -5.61 -7.46 4.29
C ALA A 38 -6.66 -7.37 5.39
N ASP A 39 -6.26 -7.08 6.63
CA ASP A 39 -7.16 -7.04 7.77
C ASP A 39 -7.94 -5.72 7.78
N PRO A 40 -9.27 -5.73 7.60
CA PRO A 40 -10.06 -4.50 7.57
C PRO A 40 -10.12 -3.79 8.92
N ASP A 41 -9.79 -4.49 10.00
CA ASP A 41 -9.80 -3.91 11.35
C ASP A 41 -8.42 -3.41 11.79
N CYS A 42 -7.42 -3.50 10.92
CA CYS A 42 -6.07 -3.05 11.24
C CYS A 42 -6.03 -1.53 11.42
N THR A 43 -5.46 -1.09 12.54
CA THR A 43 -5.31 0.33 12.85
C THR A 43 -3.85 0.74 13.01
N LYS A 44 -2.92 -0.09 12.58
CA LYS A 44 -1.49 0.21 12.70
C LYS A 44 -1.08 1.36 11.81
N ILE A 45 -0.22 2.20 12.35
CA ILE A 45 0.35 3.35 11.65
C ILE A 45 1.83 3.09 11.42
N ILE A 46 2.29 3.39 10.22
CA ILE A 46 3.69 3.20 9.82
C ILE A 46 4.26 4.57 9.45
N ARG A 47 5.34 4.98 10.11
CA ARG A 47 5.96 6.28 9.83
C ARG A 47 7.09 6.11 8.83
N VAL A 48 6.92 6.70 7.67
CA VAL A 48 7.92 6.69 6.60
C VAL A 48 7.95 8.06 5.93
N THR A 49 9.02 8.32 5.18
CA THR A 49 9.09 9.55 4.38
C THR A 49 8.22 9.41 3.14
N THR A 50 7.90 10.54 2.50
CA THR A 50 7.17 10.51 1.23
C THR A 50 7.97 9.77 0.16
N ASP A 51 9.31 9.92 0.14
CA ASP A 51 10.15 9.20 -0.81
C ASP A 51 10.05 7.69 -0.61
N GLU A 52 10.05 7.23 0.63
CA GLU A 52 9.87 5.80 0.94
C GLU A 52 8.52 5.30 0.47
N TYR A 53 7.46 6.07 0.70
CA TYR A 53 6.12 5.68 0.26
C TYR A 53 6.01 5.68 -1.27
N GLU A 54 6.58 6.68 -1.95
CA GLU A 54 6.57 6.73 -3.42
C GLU A 54 7.32 5.55 -4.02
N ALA A 55 8.39 5.08 -3.39
CA ALA A 55 9.10 3.88 -3.86
C ALA A 55 8.18 2.64 -3.85
N VAL A 56 7.27 2.53 -2.88
CA VAL A 56 6.28 1.45 -2.84
C VAL A 56 5.24 1.66 -3.94
N ARG A 57 4.72 2.88 -4.08
CA ARG A 57 3.64 3.19 -5.03
C ARG A 57 4.10 3.21 -6.48
N ALA A 58 5.40 3.19 -6.73
CA ALA A 58 5.94 3.11 -8.09
C ALA A 58 5.55 1.82 -8.81
N ASN A 59 5.18 0.78 -8.05
CA ASN A 59 4.72 -0.48 -8.60
C ASN A 59 3.36 -0.84 -7.97
N PRO A 60 2.27 -0.93 -8.76
CA PRO A 60 0.92 -1.12 -8.22
C PRO A 60 0.68 -2.45 -7.51
N VAL A 61 1.61 -3.40 -7.60
CA VAL A 61 1.48 -4.68 -6.88
C VAL A 61 2.18 -4.66 -5.51
N LEU A 62 2.84 -3.56 -5.15
CA LEU A 62 3.53 -3.45 -3.85
C LEU A 62 2.63 -2.78 -2.82
N PHE A 63 2.71 -3.29 -1.58
CA PHE A 63 1.91 -2.80 -0.46
C PHE A 63 2.79 -2.59 0.76
N LEU A 64 2.48 -1.54 1.53
CA LEU A 64 3.18 -1.16 2.76
C LEU A 64 2.46 -1.78 3.96
N ASN A 65 3.17 -2.59 4.75
CA ASN A 65 2.60 -3.27 5.91
C ASN A 65 3.42 -3.01 7.16
N ALA A 66 2.75 -3.01 8.31
CA ALA A 66 3.43 -3.03 9.61
C ALA A 66 4.14 -4.37 9.79
N PRO A 67 5.27 -4.42 10.53
CA PRO A 67 5.96 -5.69 10.78
C PRO A 67 5.03 -6.73 11.36
N GLY A 68 5.06 -7.93 10.80
CA GLY A 68 4.18 -9.04 11.18
C GLY A 68 2.86 -9.09 10.44
N HIS A 69 2.43 -7.99 9.84
CA HIS A 69 1.15 -7.91 9.13
C HIS A 69 1.21 -8.50 7.72
N GLU A 70 2.38 -8.81 7.22
CA GLU A 70 2.53 -9.51 5.95
C GLU A 70 1.83 -10.88 5.97
N ARG A 71 1.57 -11.45 7.15
CA ARG A 71 0.83 -12.70 7.28
C ARG A 71 -0.58 -12.61 6.72
N HIS A 72 -1.16 -11.42 6.72
CA HIS A 72 -2.52 -11.20 6.19
C HIS A 72 -2.54 -11.19 4.66
N ALA A 73 -1.38 -11.10 4.02
CA ALA A 73 -1.29 -11.06 2.56
C ALA A 73 -1.61 -12.41 1.90
N GLY A 74 -1.47 -13.52 2.64
CA GLY A 74 -1.82 -14.84 2.15
C GLY A 74 -0.80 -15.44 1.19
N VAL A 75 -1.21 -16.51 0.50
CA VAL A 75 -0.33 -17.30 -0.37
C VAL A 75 -0.04 -16.62 -1.72
N HIS A 76 -0.81 -15.59 -2.07
CA HIS A 76 -0.67 -14.89 -3.35
C HIS A 76 0.18 -13.63 -3.24
N ALA A 77 1.02 -13.55 -2.22
CA ALA A 77 1.92 -12.43 -2.01
C ALA A 77 3.26 -12.91 -1.45
N ALA A 78 4.30 -12.11 -1.69
CA ALA A 78 5.64 -12.41 -1.21
C ALA A 78 6.23 -11.17 -0.55
N VAL A 79 7.05 -11.37 0.48
CA VAL A 79 7.82 -10.27 1.08
C VAL A 79 9.00 -9.96 0.17
N VAL A 80 9.12 -8.71 -0.26
CA VAL A 80 10.22 -8.27 -1.13
C VAL A 80 11.21 -7.36 -0.43
N SER A 81 10.81 -6.77 0.71
CA SER A 81 11.69 -5.91 1.50
C SER A 81 11.16 -5.81 2.92
N GLU A 82 12.04 -5.71 3.90
CA GLU A 82 11.64 -5.50 5.29
C GLU A 82 12.74 -4.78 6.07
N ASN A 83 12.30 -4.03 7.07
CA ASN A 83 13.19 -3.39 8.04
C ASN A 83 12.46 -3.29 9.37
N ASP A 84 13.03 -2.56 10.35
CA ASP A 84 12.44 -2.45 11.68
C ASP A 84 11.09 -1.73 11.70
N ARG A 85 10.80 -0.92 10.68
CA ARG A 85 9.62 -0.06 10.65
C ARG A 85 8.50 -0.61 9.80
N TYR A 86 8.82 -1.38 8.73
CA TYR A 86 7.79 -1.84 7.80
C TYR A 86 8.24 -3.05 6.98
N VAL A 87 7.25 -3.66 6.34
CA VAL A 87 7.44 -4.77 5.39
C VAL A 87 6.74 -4.40 4.09
N ILE A 88 7.42 -4.62 2.97
CA ILE A 88 6.84 -4.44 1.64
C ILE A 88 6.49 -5.80 1.08
N THR A 89 5.22 -5.98 0.69
CA THR A 89 4.75 -7.21 0.04
C THR A 89 4.41 -6.95 -1.41
N GLU A 90 4.59 -7.99 -2.24
CA GLU A 90 4.24 -7.96 -3.67
C GLU A 90 3.11 -8.94 -3.91
N LYS A 91 2.02 -8.48 -4.53
CA LYS A 91 0.94 -9.36 -4.94
C LYS A 91 1.34 -10.11 -6.21
N LEU A 92 1.07 -11.41 -6.25
CA LEU A 92 1.51 -12.31 -7.31
C LEU A 92 0.33 -12.77 -8.19
N GLY A 93 0.60 -13.03 -9.47
CA GLY A 93 -0.38 -13.60 -10.41
C GLY A 93 -1.67 -12.78 -10.50
N ASP A 94 -2.80 -13.46 -10.37
CA ASP A 94 -4.12 -12.80 -10.47
C ASP A 94 -4.33 -11.76 -9.38
N ALA A 95 -3.80 -11.99 -8.17
CA ALA A 95 -3.88 -11.01 -7.09
C ALA A 95 -3.17 -9.72 -7.49
N GLY A 96 -2.04 -9.82 -8.17
CA GLY A 96 -1.32 -8.66 -8.68
C GLY A 96 -2.11 -7.90 -9.75
N ARG A 97 -2.75 -8.63 -10.67
CA ARG A 97 -3.59 -8.00 -11.70
C ARG A 97 -4.77 -7.26 -11.09
N ILE A 98 -5.41 -7.85 -10.09
CA ILE A 98 -6.54 -7.21 -9.38
C ILE A 98 -6.05 -5.95 -8.67
N ALA A 99 -4.93 -6.03 -7.95
CA ALA A 99 -4.36 -4.88 -7.25
C ALA A 99 -4.07 -3.73 -8.21
N THR A 100 -3.50 -4.05 -9.38
CA THR A 100 -3.21 -3.05 -10.41
C THR A 100 -4.49 -2.40 -10.92
N SER A 101 -5.53 -3.19 -11.20
CA SER A 101 -6.79 -2.67 -11.73
C SER A 101 -7.52 -1.77 -10.73
N LEU A 102 -7.31 -1.97 -9.43
CA LEU A 102 -7.96 -1.21 -8.37
C LEU A 102 -7.08 -0.05 -7.87
N ASP A 103 -5.86 0.10 -8.37
CA ASP A 103 -4.97 1.17 -7.95
C ASP A 103 -5.51 2.53 -8.44
N PRO A 104 -5.76 3.49 -7.52
CA PRO A 104 -6.23 4.82 -7.93
C PRO A 104 -5.32 5.52 -8.95
N ARG A 105 -4.02 5.22 -8.93
CA ARG A 105 -3.04 5.82 -9.84
C ARG A 105 -3.06 5.21 -11.24
N GLU A 106 -3.71 4.07 -11.42
CA GLU A 106 -3.83 3.45 -12.74
C GLU A 106 -4.59 4.35 -13.71
N ASP A 107 -5.63 5.04 -13.22
CA ASP A 107 -6.40 5.98 -14.03
C ASP A 107 -5.52 7.16 -14.49
N ASP A 108 -4.62 7.62 -13.64
CA ASP A 108 -3.70 8.72 -13.97
C ASP A 108 -2.73 8.30 -15.08
N ALA A 109 -2.29 7.05 -15.07
CA ALA A 109 -1.39 6.52 -16.09
C ALA A 109 -2.07 6.47 -17.47
N ASP A 110 -3.38 6.21 -17.49
CA ASP A 110 -4.15 6.12 -18.72
C ASP A 110 -4.41 7.48 -19.38
N VAL A 111 -4.28 8.55 -18.63
CA VAL A 111 -4.53 9.91 -19.10
C VAL A 111 -3.33 10.51 -19.83
N ALA A 112 -2.17 9.95 -19.63
CA ALA A 112 -0.90 10.49 -20.14
C ALA A 112 -0.77 10.46 -21.68
#